data_7377176ffbec61efaaa80fdcac4214fe
#
_entry.id   7377176ffbec61efaaa80fdcac4214fe
#
_cell.length_a   1.000
_cell.length_b   1.000
_cell.length_c   1.000
_cell.angle_alpha   90.00
_cell.angle_beta   90.00
_cell.angle_gamma   90.00
#
_symmetry.space_group_name_H-M   'P 1'
#
loop_
_entity.id
_entity.type
_entity.pdbx_description
1 polymer ?
#
loop_
_entity_poly.entity_id
_entity_poly.type
_entity_poly.pdbx_seq_one_letter_code
_entity_poly.pdbx_strand_id
1 'polypeptide(L)'
;MDKIYDVIIIGSGPAGLSAAIYCARGNLSCMVIEKEVYGGKLSKTYEIDNYPGVGKISGAELAQKYVDQVKSFNIEIITADINRIENLDTCKKLSATNGNSFLARNIIVATGASENRLNLERADEFTGRGISYCAVCDGFFYRK
;
A
#
# COMPACT_ATOMS: atom_id res chain seq x y z
N MET A 1 11.62 -15.47 -22.35
CA MET A 1 10.69 -14.33 -22.53
C MET A 1 10.30 -13.85 -21.16
N ASP A 2 10.38 -12.57 -20.92
CA ASP A 2 9.95 -12.01 -19.63
C ASP A 2 8.44 -12.20 -19.46
N LYS A 3 8.02 -12.57 -18.25
CA LYS A 3 6.61 -12.78 -17.93
C LYS A 3 5.86 -11.45 -18.00
N ILE A 4 4.78 -11.39 -18.80
CA ILE A 4 3.87 -10.26 -18.85
C ILE A 4 2.66 -10.54 -17.97
N TYR A 5 2.47 -9.76 -16.91
CA TYR A 5 1.30 -9.85 -16.04
C TYR A 5 0.09 -9.14 -16.68
N ASP A 6 -1.11 -9.64 -16.41
CA ASP A 6 -2.32 -8.92 -16.80
C ASP A 6 -2.44 -7.61 -16.00
N VAL A 7 -2.08 -7.65 -14.70
CA VAL A 7 -2.10 -6.49 -13.82
C VAL A 7 -0.88 -6.49 -12.90
N ILE A 8 -0.18 -5.37 -12.80
CA ILE A 8 0.75 -5.09 -11.71
C ILE A 8 0.16 -3.97 -10.85
N ILE A 9 0.15 -4.17 -9.55
CA ILE A 9 -0.35 -3.24 -8.56
C ILE A 9 0.84 -2.62 -7.83
N ILE A 10 0.91 -1.29 -7.79
CA ILE A 10 1.96 -0.56 -7.09
C ILE A 10 1.40 -0.06 -5.76
N GLY A 11 1.91 -0.60 -4.67
CA GLY A 11 1.49 -0.33 -3.30
C GLY A 11 0.68 -1.47 -2.69
N SER A 12 1.07 -1.90 -1.49
CA SER A 12 0.45 -2.98 -0.72
C SER A 12 -0.39 -2.47 0.47
N GLY A 13 -0.89 -1.24 0.38
CA GLY A 13 -1.91 -0.76 1.32
C GLY A 13 -3.26 -1.47 1.10
N PRO A 14 -4.29 -1.18 1.93
CA PRO A 14 -5.60 -1.82 1.82
C PRO A 14 -6.20 -1.75 0.41
N ALA A 15 -6.01 -0.64 -0.31
CA ALA A 15 -6.51 -0.48 -1.67
C ALA A 15 -5.84 -1.45 -2.66
N GLY A 16 -4.49 -1.53 -2.63
CA GLY A 16 -3.73 -2.41 -3.51
C GLY A 16 -3.99 -3.89 -3.22
N LEU A 17 -4.00 -4.27 -1.93
CA LEU A 17 -4.28 -5.65 -1.54
C LEU A 17 -5.73 -6.06 -1.86
N SER A 18 -6.70 -5.16 -1.70
CA SER A 18 -8.08 -5.42 -2.14
C SER A 18 -8.15 -5.61 -3.66
N ALA A 19 -7.49 -4.75 -4.44
CA ALA A 19 -7.45 -4.89 -5.90
C ALA A 19 -6.83 -6.24 -6.31
N ALA A 20 -5.77 -6.68 -5.63
CA ALA A 20 -5.11 -7.97 -5.89
C ALA A 20 -6.08 -9.15 -5.72
N ILE A 21 -6.89 -9.16 -4.65
CA ILE A 21 -7.90 -10.20 -4.43
C ILE A 21 -8.89 -10.25 -5.60
N TYR A 22 -9.35 -9.10 -6.08
CA TYR A 22 -10.30 -9.06 -7.20
C TYR A 22 -9.64 -9.44 -8.53
N CYS A 23 -8.37 -9.14 -8.77
CA CYS A 23 -7.62 -9.64 -9.92
C CYS A 23 -7.58 -11.18 -9.90
N ALA A 24 -7.25 -11.78 -8.76
CA ALA A 24 -7.24 -13.24 -8.61
C ALA A 24 -8.62 -13.86 -8.85
N ARG A 25 -9.67 -13.27 -8.29
CA ARG A 25 -11.05 -13.74 -8.51
C ARG A 25 -11.49 -13.60 -9.97
N GLY A 26 -10.94 -12.63 -10.69
CA GLY A 26 -11.11 -12.47 -12.14
C GLY A 26 -10.21 -13.38 -12.99
N ASN A 27 -9.46 -14.29 -12.37
CA ASN A 27 -8.48 -15.18 -13.03
C ASN A 27 -7.41 -14.42 -13.83
N LEU A 28 -7.02 -13.24 -13.37
CA LEU A 28 -5.95 -12.44 -13.96
C LEU A 28 -4.62 -12.77 -13.30
N SER A 29 -3.56 -12.90 -14.10
CA SER A 29 -2.20 -12.96 -13.58
C SER A 29 -1.83 -11.60 -12.96
N CYS A 30 -1.53 -11.61 -11.66
CA CYS A 30 -1.34 -10.38 -10.90
C CYS A 30 -0.10 -10.46 -10.01
N MET A 31 0.53 -9.31 -9.78
CA MET A 31 1.62 -9.14 -8.82
C MET A 31 1.45 -7.81 -8.09
N VAL A 32 1.80 -7.77 -6.82
CA VAL A 32 1.85 -6.53 -6.01
C VAL A 32 3.31 -6.15 -5.77
N ILE A 33 3.64 -4.88 -5.98
CA ILE A 33 4.97 -4.33 -5.71
C ILE A 33 4.85 -3.27 -4.61
N GLU A 34 5.61 -3.45 -3.54
CA GLU A 34 5.66 -2.54 -2.40
C GLU A 34 7.10 -2.05 -2.20
N LYS A 35 7.28 -0.77 -1.90
CA LYS A 35 8.63 -0.23 -1.67
C LYS A 35 9.12 -0.35 -0.22
N GLU A 36 8.21 -0.37 0.75
CA GLU A 36 8.55 -0.35 2.18
C GLU A 36 7.98 -1.57 2.92
N VAL A 37 6.92 -1.34 3.68
CA VAL A 37 6.29 -2.34 4.55
C VAL A 37 4.93 -2.72 4.01
N TYR A 38 4.66 -4.02 3.95
CA TYR A 38 3.37 -4.54 3.52
C TYR A 38 2.25 -4.06 4.44
N GLY A 39 1.14 -3.62 3.83
CA GLY A 39 0.02 -3.02 4.53
C GLY A 39 0.02 -1.48 4.53
N GLY A 40 1.12 -0.85 4.09
CA GLY A 40 1.23 0.60 3.99
C GLY A 40 0.99 1.32 5.31
N LYS A 41 0.26 2.44 5.30
CA LYS A 41 -0.06 3.22 6.52
C LYS A 41 -0.86 2.44 7.55
N LEU A 42 -1.63 1.43 7.13
CA LEU A 42 -2.40 0.59 8.02
C LEU A 42 -1.48 -0.10 9.05
N SER A 43 -0.33 -0.63 8.61
CA SER A 43 0.63 -1.32 9.47
C SER A 43 1.22 -0.44 10.59
N LYS A 44 1.17 0.89 10.42
CA LYS A 44 1.70 1.89 11.37
C LYS A 44 0.62 2.41 12.33
N THR A 45 -0.64 2.02 12.16
CA THR A 45 -1.76 2.47 13.00
C THR A 45 -1.81 1.63 14.27
N TYR A 46 -1.82 2.29 15.43
CA TYR A 46 -1.80 1.61 16.73
C TYR A 46 -3.05 0.75 16.93
N GLU A 47 -4.23 1.34 16.72
CA GLU A 47 -5.51 0.69 16.96
C GLU A 47 -6.55 1.14 15.94
N ILE A 48 -7.40 0.21 15.52
CA ILE A 48 -8.50 0.39 14.59
C ILE A 48 -9.75 -0.20 15.22
N ASP A 49 -10.80 0.59 15.33
CA ASP A 49 -12.12 0.20 15.87
C ASP A 49 -13.28 0.54 14.93
N ASN A 50 -12.96 1.20 13.82
CA ASN A 50 -13.92 1.70 12.83
C ASN A 50 -13.94 0.88 11.53
N TYR A 51 -13.37 -0.33 11.53
CA TYR A 51 -13.42 -1.22 10.38
C TYR A 51 -14.57 -2.24 10.54
N PRO A 52 -15.65 -2.15 9.73
CA PRO A 52 -16.83 -2.99 9.90
C PRO A 52 -16.49 -4.49 9.82
N GLY A 53 -17.02 -5.28 10.74
CA GLY A 53 -16.89 -6.74 10.75
C GLY A 53 -15.62 -7.29 11.41
N VAL A 54 -14.67 -6.44 11.82
CA VAL A 54 -13.43 -6.91 12.46
C VAL A 54 -13.38 -6.58 13.95
N GLY A 55 -14.06 -5.51 14.38
CA GLY A 55 -13.97 -5.03 15.76
C GLY A 55 -12.61 -4.35 16.04
N LYS A 56 -12.26 -4.25 17.32
CA LYS A 56 -11.04 -3.59 17.77
C LYS A 56 -9.82 -4.45 17.46
N ILE A 57 -8.85 -3.90 16.70
CA ILE A 57 -7.68 -4.62 16.21
C ILE A 57 -6.51 -3.63 16.03
N SER A 58 -5.27 -4.11 16.12
CA SER A 58 -4.12 -3.29 15.72
C SER A 58 -4.03 -3.16 14.20
N GLY A 59 -3.52 -2.04 13.71
CA GLY A 59 -3.32 -1.86 12.28
C GLY A 59 -2.36 -2.87 11.68
N ALA A 60 -1.31 -3.24 12.42
CA ALA A 60 -0.36 -4.26 12.00
C ALA A 60 -1.02 -5.64 11.82
N GLU A 61 -1.87 -6.04 12.77
CA GLU A 61 -2.61 -7.31 12.69
C GLU A 61 -3.62 -7.31 11.53
N LEU A 62 -4.33 -6.21 11.33
CA LEU A 62 -5.25 -6.09 10.21
C LEU A 62 -4.50 -6.11 8.88
N ALA A 63 -3.35 -5.43 8.77
CA ALA A 63 -2.50 -5.46 7.59
C ALA A 63 -2.01 -6.89 7.28
N GLN A 64 -1.63 -7.65 8.31
CA GLN A 64 -1.22 -9.04 8.15
C GLN A 64 -2.35 -9.91 7.59
N LYS A 65 -3.58 -9.73 8.11
CA LYS A 65 -4.77 -10.45 7.57
C LYS A 65 -4.99 -10.18 6.09
N TYR A 66 -4.81 -8.93 5.62
CA TYR A 66 -4.88 -8.60 4.20
C TYR A 66 -3.80 -9.31 3.38
N VAL A 67 -2.55 -9.28 3.87
CA VAL A 67 -1.42 -9.93 3.20
C VAL A 67 -1.63 -11.43 3.10
N ASP A 68 -2.06 -12.08 4.18
CA ASP A 68 -2.29 -13.52 4.22
C ASP A 68 -3.42 -13.92 3.26
N GLN A 69 -4.48 -13.12 3.20
CA GLN A 69 -5.56 -13.35 2.26
C GLN A 69 -5.09 -13.24 0.81
N VAL A 70 -4.30 -12.24 0.46
CA VAL A 70 -3.72 -12.09 -0.89
C VAL A 70 -2.83 -13.27 -1.22
N LYS A 71 -1.97 -13.70 -0.29
CA LYS A 71 -1.08 -14.87 -0.47
C LYS A 71 -1.85 -16.18 -0.65
N SER A 72 -3.02 -16.32 -0.01
CA SER A 72 -3.86 -17.52 -0.18
C SER A 72 -4.40 -17.69 -1.60
N PHE A 73 -4.41 -16.62 -2.41
CA PHE A 73 -4.71 -16.67 -3.84
C PHE A 73 -3.46 -16.90 -4.72
N ASN A 74 -2.31 -17.25 -4.14
CA ASN A 74 -1.02 -17.41 -4.83
C ASN A 74 -0.55 -16.15 -5.57
N ILE A 75 -0.93 -14.96 -5.09
CA ILE A 75 -0.44 -13.69 -5.61
C ILE A 75 0.91 -13.38 -4.99
N GLU A 76 1.87 -13.07 -5.84
CA GLU A 76 3.20 -12.66 -5.43
C GLU A 76 3.18 -11.20 -4.95
N ILE A 77 3.76 -10.96 -3.77
CA ILE A 77 4.03 -9.61 -3.26
C ILE A 77 5.54 -9.47 -3.13
N ILE A 78 6.12 -8.51 -3.85
CA ILE A 78 7.57 -8.28 -3.86
C ILE A 78 7.90 -6.89 -3.34
N THR A 79 9.14 -6.75 -2.86
CA THR A 79 9.67 -5.46 -2.43
C THR A 79 10.51 -4.86 -3.56
N ALA A 80 10.06 -3.74 -4.11
CA ALA A 80 10.81 -2.92 -5.06
C ALA A 80 10.24 -1.49 -5.09
N ASP A 81 11.10 -0.51 -5.32
CA ASP A 81 10.72 0.90 -5.47
C ASP A 81 10.64 1.24 -6.96
N ILE A 82 9.43 1.36 -7.50
CA ILE A 82 9.17 1.68 -8.90
C ILE A 82 9.37 3.18 -9.10
N ASN A 83 10.31 3.55 -9.95
CA ASN A 83 10.64 4.94 -10.24
C ASN A 83 10.27 5.38 -11.65
N ARG A 84 9.94 4.45 -12.56
CA ARG A 84 9.58 4.77 -13.94
C ARG A 84 8.57 3.80 -14.51
N ILE A 85 7.63 4.32 -15.28
CA ILE A 85 6.67 3.55 -16.07
C ILE A 85 6.75 4.03 -17.52
N GLU A 86 6.87 3.11 -18.45
CA GLU A 86 6.94 3.35 -19.87
C GLU A 86 5.84 2.58 -20.59
N ASN A 87 5.14 3.25 -21.51
CA ASN A 87 4.21 2.57 -22.41
C ASN A 87 5.00 1.97 -23.57
N LEU A 88 4.85 0.67 -23.76
CA LEU A 88 5.28 -0.04 -24.95
C LEU A 88 4.05 -0.36 -25.80
N ASP A 89 4.25 -0.82 -27.03
CA ASP A 89 3.14 -1.05 -27.98
C ASP A 89 2.07 -2.00 -27.44
N THR A 90 2.46 -3.06 -26.74
CA THR A 90 1.55 -4.13 -26.28
C THR A 90 1.42 -4.24 -24.74
N CYS A 91 2.30 -3.58 -24.01
CA CYS A 91 2.33 -3.64 -22.55
C CYS A 91 3.00 -2.40 -21.96
N LYS A 92 3.10 -2.36 -20.65
CA LYS A 92 3.81 -1.32 -19.89
C LYS A 92 5.03 -1.93 -19.22
N LYS A 93 6.13 -1.20 -19.21
CA LYS A 93 7.34 -1.56 -18.48
C LYS A 93 7.44 -0.72 -17.22
N LEU A 94 7.59 -1.39 -16.09
CA LEU A 94 7.89 -0.77 -14.80
C LEU A 94 9.38 -0.99 -14.51
N SER A 95 10.09 0.07 -14.19
CA SER A 95 11.50 0.01 -13.79
C SER A 95 11.63 0.35 -12.31
N ALA A 96 12.41 -0.44 -11.59
CA ALA A 96 12.70 -0.24 -10.19
C ALA A 96 14.10 0.37 -9.98
N THR A 97 14.29 1.05 -8.86
CA THR A 97 15.56 1.70 -8.48
C THR A 97 16.74 0.74 -8.37
N ASN A 98 16.48 -0.54 -8.11
CA ASN A 98 17.49 -1.61 -8.02
C ASN A 98 17.86 -2.24 -9.38
N GLY A 99 17.38 -1.69 -10.49
CA GLY A 99 17.64 -2.15 -11.85
C GLY A 99 16.70 -3.24 -12.36
N ASN A 100 15.82 -3.78 -11.52
CA ASN A 100 14.82 -4.76 -11.97
C ASN A 100 13.77 -4.08 -12.85
N SER A 101 13.17 -4.85 -13.76
CA SER A 101 12.04 -4.40 -14.55
C SER A 101 10.95 -5.45 -14.64
N PHE A 102 9.71 -4.99 -14.79
CA PHE A 102 8.51 -5.83 -14.82
C PHE A 102 7.61 -5.39 -15.97
N LEU A 103 6.89 -6.33 -16.56
CA LEU A 103 6.00 -6.08 -17.69
C LEU A 103 4.55 -6.38 -17.31
N ALA A 104 3.64 -5.48 -17.62
CA ALA A 104 2.21 -5.65 -17.39
C ALA A 104 1.36 -5.07 -18.52
N ARG A 105 0.20 -5.67 -18.77
CA ARG A 105 -0.82 -5.11 -19.66
C ARG A 105 -1.48 -3.87 -19.04
N ASN A 106 -1.77 -3.96 -17.73
CA ASN A 106 -2.41 -2.91 -16.97
C ASN A 106 -1.66 -2.65 -15.66
N ILE A 107 -1.76 -1.43 -15.14
CA ILE A 107 -1.18 -1.04 -13.86
C ILE A 107 -2.28 -0.42 -12.99
N ILE A 108 -2.33 -0.82 -11.73
CA ILE A 108 -3.10 -0.15 -10.70
C ILE A 108 -2.12 0.59 -9.79
N VAL A 109 -2.26 1.91 -9.71
CA VAL A 109 -1.45 2.76 -8.82
C VAL A 109 -2.21 2.93 -7.50
N ALA A 110 -1.72 2.29 -6.45
CA ALA A 110 -2.30 2.29 -5.10
C ALA A 110 -1.26 2.72 -4.04
N THR A 111 -0.42 3.70 -4.40
CA THR A 111 0.74 4.14 -3.60
C THR A 111 0.38 4.90 -2.33
N GLY A 112 -0.91 5.19 -2.12
CA GLY A 112 -1.38 5.92 -0.95
C GLY A 112 -1.02 7.41 -1.01
N ALA A 113 -0.94 8.03 0.17
CA ALA A 113 -0.60 9.43 0.34
C ALA A 113 0.39 9.62 1.49
N SER A 114 1.15 10.69 1.45
CA SER A 114 1.98 11.17 2.57
C SER A 114 1.42 12.49 3.09
N GLU A 115 1.63 12.76 4.37
CA GLU A 115 1.28 14.04 4.95
C GLU A 115 2.23 15.13 4.43
N ASN A 116 1.68 16.32 4.14
CA ASN A 116 2.48 17.53 4.00
C ASN A 116 2.89 17.98 5.41
N ARG A 117 4.12 17.67 5.79
CA ARG A 117 4.62 18.04 7.12
C ARG A 117 4.90 19.54 7.21
N LEU A 118 4.67 20.10 8.39
CA LEU A 118 5.03 21.48 8.67
C LEU A 118 6.56 21.61 8.66
N ASN A 119 7.04 22.59 7.92
CA ASN A 119 8.48 22.94 7.92
C ASN A 119 8.78 23.89 9.10
N LEU A 120 8.70 23.37 10.31
CA LEU A 120 8.96 24.08 11.56
C LEU A 120 10.07 23.37 12.32
N GLU A 121 10.91 24.14 12.98
CA GLU A 121 11.90 23.60 13.89
C GLU A 121 11.23 22.74 14.97
N ARG A 122 11.74 21.55 15.20
CA ARG A 122 11.22 20.59 16.19
C ARG A 122 9.80 20.06 15.92
N ALA A 123 9.24 20.22 14.70
CA ALA A 123 7.89 19.73 14.39
C ALA A 123 7.72 18.24 14.68
N ASP A 124 8.75 17.43 14.44
CA ASP A 124 8.72 15.99 14.68
C ASP A 124 8.58 15.65 16.17
N GLU A 125 9.19 16.43 17.07
CA GLU A 125 9.08 16.24 18.52
C GLU A 125 7.65 16.51 19.04
N PHE A 126 6.95 17.44 18.41
CA PHE A 126 5.58 17.82 18.77
C PHE A 126 4.53 17.00 18.04
N THR A 127 4.88 16.13 17.10
CA THR A 127 3.94 15.23 16.44
C THR A 127 3.35 14.26 17.48
N GLY A 128 2.01 14.27 17.62
CA GLY A 128 1.27 13.57 18.68
C GLY A 128 1.32 14.26 20.06
N ARG A 129 1.97 15.44 20.18
CA ARG A 129 2.10 16.21 21.43
C ARG A 129 1.77 17.70 21.23
N GLY A 130 0.90 18.02 20.29
CA GLY A 130 0.50 19.38 19.95
C GLY A 130 0.36 19.61 18.44
N ILE A 131 1.08 18.83 17.63
CA ILE A 131 0.94 18.78 16.16
C ILE A 131 0.29 17.45 15.79
N SER A 132 -0.79 17.53 15.00
CA SER A 132 -1.43 16.37 14.39
C SER A 132 -1.57 16.60 12.89
N TYR A 133 -1.33 15.53 12.12
CA TYR A 133 -1.55 15.48 10.68
C TYR A 133 -2.82 14.70 10.30
N CYS A 134 -3.56 14.17 11.28
CA CYS A 134 -4.78 13.42 11.06
C CYS A 134 -5.84 13.81 12.10
N ALA A 135 -6.71 14.76 11.74
CA ALA A 135 -7.77 15.22 12.65
C ALA A 135 -8.72 14.09 13.09
N VAL A 136 -9.00 13.13 12.21
CA VAL A 136 -9.88 11.99 12.52
C VAL A 136 -9.19 10.99 13.46
N CYS A 137 -7.87 10.80 13.30
CA CYS A 137 -7.11 9.86 14.13
C CYS A 137 -6.88 10.43 15.55
N ASP A 138 -6.52 11.71 15.62
CA ASP A 138 -5.98 12.33 16.83
C ASP A 138 -6.96 13.30 17.52
N GLY A 139 -8.03 13.70 16.82
CA GLY A 139 -8.96 14.73 17.31
C GLY A 139 -9.57 14.41 18.67
N PHE A 140 -9.71 13.13 19.00
CA PHE A 140 -10.20 12.71 20.32
C PHE A 140 -9.27 13.16 21.47
N PHE A 141 -7.97 13.16 21.27
CA PHE A 141 -6.97 13.56 22.29
C PHE A 141 -6.97 15.07 22.57
N TYR A 142 -7.59 15.87 21.71
CA TYR A 142 -7.67 17.32 21.83
C TYR A 142 -9.04 17.83 22.31
N ARG A 143 -9.94 16.92 22.72
CA ARG A 143 -11.22 17.32 23.35
C ARG A 143 -10.95 17.85 24.76
N LYS A 144 -11.42 19.06 25.04
CA LYS A 144 -11.46 19.62 26.41
C LYS A 144 -12.57 18.99 27.22
#